data_e46dcacba1daa0cb28dd88cf73bad6f6
#
_entry.id   e46dcacba1daa0cb28dd88cf73bad6f6
#
_cell.length_a   1.000
_cell.length_b   1.000
_cell.length_c   1.000
_cell.angle_alpha   90.00
_cell.angle_beta   90.00
_cell.angle_gamma   90.00
#
_symmetry.space_group_name_H-M   'P 1'
#
loop_
_entity.id
_entity.type
_entity.pdbx_description
1 polymer ?
#
loop_
_entity_poly.entity_id
_entity_poly.type
_entity_poly.pdbx_seq_one_letter_code
_entity_poly.pdbx_strand_id
1 'polypeptide(L)'
;TLDKAMFSDIYARISKCNQQALKDWLNLLIDTANVSAFLRCRKLHLDKSVFDEGFVEKGSIDKAWFDELYESSDDVVKDKAKLLISVGDLIDVALSDADGMVRFETAVDNKITKLFKDNKYDMFSVAPIVGYYFGRLTEIKAVKLIVSAVKNNLDKNLLRQRTRELYA
;
A
#
# COMPACT_ATOMS: atom_id res chain seq x y z
N THR A 1 -6.63 -17.38 -5.70
CA THR A 1 -5.21 -17.08 -5.98
C THR A 1 -4.36 -17.32 -4.74
N LEU A 2 -3.03 -17.48 -4.90
CA LEU A 2 -2.07 -17.68 -3.80
C LEU A 2 -2.12 -16.49 -2.83
N ASP A 3 -2.24 -15.28 -3.36
CA ASP A 3 -2.30 -14.05 -2.56
C ASP A 3 -3.53 -14.03 -1.63
N LYS A 4 -4.70 -14.44 -2.12
CA LYS A 4 -5.90 -14.54 -1.27
C LYS A 4 -5.69 -15.51 -0.09
N ALA A 5 -5.07 -16.65 -0.33
CA ALA A 5 -4.78 -17.63 0.72
C ALA A 5 -3.80 -17.06 1.74
N MET A 6 -2.75 -16.36 1.28
CA MET A 6 -1.78 -15.68 2.15
C MET A 6 -2.46 -14.61 3.02
N PHE A 7 -3.25 -13.72 2.44
CA PHE A 7 -3.96 -12.69 3.19
C PHE A 7 -4.95 -13.28 4.19
N SER A 8 -5.66 -14.35 3.83
CA SER A 8 -6.59 -15.03 4.72
C SER A 8 -5.88 -15.65 5.93
N ASP A 9 -4.72 -16.29 5.74
CA ASP A 9 -3.92 -16.85 6.84
C ASP A 9 -3.37 -15.75 7.75
N ILE A 10 -2.81 -14.68 7.18
CA ILE A 10 -2.32 -13.52 7.96
C ILE A 10 -3.47 -12.91 8.77
N TYR A 11 -4.63 -12.70 8.15
CA TYR A 11 -5.81 -12.17 8.84
C TYR A 11 -6.25 -13.07 10.00
N ALA A 12 -6.33 -14.39 9.79
CA ALA A 12 -6.73 -15.34 10.81
C ALA A 12 -5.79 -15.35 12.03
N ARG A 13 -4.52 -15.02 11.82
CA ARG A 13 -3.52 -14.92 12.90
C ARG A 13 -3.59 -13.57 13.60
N ILE A 14 -3.57 -12.46 12.86
CA ILE A 14 -3.55 -11.10 13.42
C ILE A 14 -4.87 -10.73 14.09
N SER A 15 -6.02 -11.18 13.57
CA SER A 15 -7.33 -10.90 14.18
C SER A 15 -7.45 -11.42 15.61
N LYS A 16 -6.73 -12.49 15.96
CA LYS A 16 -6.67 -13.06 17.31
C LYS A 16 -5.70 -12.33 18.23
N CYS A 17 -4.80 -11.52 17.70
CA CYS A 17 -3.86 -10.76 18.49
C CYS A 17 -4.53 -9.49 19.04
N ASN A 18 -4.28 -9.18 20.31
CA ASN A 18 -4.73 -7.91 20.90
C ASN A 18 -3.71 -6.79 20.65
N GLN A 19 -3.37 -6.56 19.38
CA GLN A 19 -2.34 -5.61 18.94
C GLN A 19 -2.91 -4.70 17.85
N GLN A 20 -3.34 -3.50 18.24
CA GLN A 20 -4.03 -2.59 17.33
C GLN A 20 -3.16 -2.19 16.14
N ALA A 21 -1.90 -1.85 16.36
CA ALA A 21 -0.98 -1.45 15.29
C ALA A 21 -0.81 -2.53 14.20
N LEU A 22 -0.86 -3.83 14.57
CA LEU A 22 -0.83 -4.92 13.59
C LEU A 22 -2.13 -5.03 12.79
N LYS A 23 -3.27 -4.78 13.44
CA LYS A 23 -4.58 -4.77 12.76
C LYS A 23 -4.66 -3.61 11.77
N ASP A 24 -4.22 -2.43 12.18
CA ASP A 24 -4.19 -1.24 11.33
C ASP A 24 -3.23 -1.43 10.14
N TRP A 25 -2.07 -2.02 10.38
CA TRP A 25 -1.14 -2.39 9.31
C TRP A 25 -1.76 -3.40 8.34
N LEU A 26 -2.44 -4.43 8.83
CA LEU A 26 -3.08 -5.44 7.97
C LEU A 26 -4.20 -4.85 7.13
N ASN A 27 -5.04 -4.00 7.72
CA ASN A 27 -6.09 -3.29 6.99
C ASN A 27 -5.50 -2.41 5.89
N LEU A 28 -4.47 -1.62 6.22
CA LEU A 28 -3.77 -0.80 5.24
C LEU A 28 -3.16 -1.65 4.11
N LEU A 29 -2.58 -2.80 4.44
CA LEU A 29 -1.98 -3.72 3.47
C LEU A 29 -3.02 -4.30 2.52
N ILE A 30 -4.18 -4.75 3.03
CA ILE A 30 -5.27 -5.28 2.21
C ILE A 30 -5.87 -4.17 1.33
N ASP A 31 -6.17 -3.01 1.91
CA ASP A 31 -6.77 -1.89 1.18
C ASP A 31 -5.85 -1.42 0.05
N THR A 32 -4.56 -1.27 0.33
CA THR A 32 -3.59 -0.85 -0.69
C THR A 32 -3.36 -1.90 -1.78
N ALA A 33 -3.44 -3.20 -1.44
CA ALA A 33 -3.40 -4.27 -2.43
C ALA A 33 -4.62 -4.22 -3.37
N ASN A 34 -5.82 -4.08 -2.80
CA ASN A 34 -7.06 -3.95 -3.58
C ASN A 34 -7.07 -2.69 -4.45
N VAL A 35 -6.68 -1.55 -3.89
CA VAL A 35 -6.57 -0.28 -4.64
C VAL A 35 -5.55 -0.40 -5.78
N SER A 36 -4.37 -1.00 -5.52
CA SER A 36 -3.36 -1.22 -6.55
C SER A 36 -3.89 -2.11 -7.68
N ALA A 37 -4.57 -3.22 -7.35
CA ALA A 37 -5.18 -4.11 -8.33
C ALA A 37 -6.26 -3.39 -9.14
N PHE A 38 -7.17 -2.67 -8.48
CA PHE A 38 -8.22 -1.87 -9.11
C PHE A 38 -7.68 -0.86 -10.11
N LEU A 39 -6.71 -0.04 -9.69
CA LEU A 39 -6.13 1.00 -10.55
C LEU A 39 -5.35 0.40 -11.74
N ARG A 40 -4.65 -0.71 -11.52
CA ARG A 40 -3.94 -1.43 -12.61
C ARG A 40 -4.90 -2.05 -13.62
N CYS A 41 -5.97 -2.71 -13.15
CA CYS A 41 -6.98 -3.28 -14.04
C CYS A 41 -7.65 -2.21 -14.89
N ARG A 42 -8.00 -1.06 -14.31
CA ARG A 42 -8.56 0.09 -15.05
C ARG A 42 -7.57 0.66 -16.05
N LYS A 43 -6.32 0.90 -15.65
CA LYS A 43 -5.26 1.45 -16.54
C LYS A 43 -4.98 0.54 -17.73
N LEU A 44 -5.11 -0.77 -17.56
CA LEU A 44 -4.89 -1.78 -18.59
C LEU A 44 -6.18 -2.15 -19.35
N HIS A 45 -7.31 -1.51 -19.04
CA HIS A 45 -8.63 -1.80 -19.62
C HIS A 45 -9.00 -3.27 -19.55
N LEU A 46 -8.69 -3.93 -18.41
CA LEU A 46 -9.03 -5.33 -18.20
C LEU A 46 -10.51 -5.47 -17.83
N ASP A 47 -11.05 -6.66 -18.07
CA ASP A 47 -12.39 -7.01 -17.62
C ASP A 47 -12.48 -6.99 -16.09
N LYS A 48 -13.60 -6.53 -15.55
CA LYS A 48 -13.83 -6.47 -14.11
C LYS A 48 -13.68 -7.81 -13.42
N SER A 49 -13.96 -8.93 -14.12
CA SER A 49 -13.79 -10.28 -13.58
C SER A 49 -12.36 -10.56 -13.12
N VAL A 50 -11.35 -9.96 -13.78
CA VAL A 50 -9.94 -10.08 -13.40
C VAL A 50 -9.68 -9.45 -12.03
N PHE A 51 -10.27 -8.28 -11.79
CA PHE A 51 -10.23 -7.62 -10.48
C PHE A 51 -10.96 -8.46 -9.42
N ASP A 52 -12.17 -8.96 -9.74
CA ASP A 52 -12.99 -9.78 -8.84
C ASP A 52 -12.27 -11.05 -8.38
N GLU A 53 -11.55 -11.70 -9.29
CA GLU A 53 -10.71 -12.86 -8.94
C GLU A 53 -9.57 -12.51 -8.00
N GLY A 54 -8.99 -11.32 -8.14
CA GLY A 54 -7.88 -10.82 -7.33
C GLY A 54 -8.30 -10.19 -6.00
N PHE A 55 -9.56 -9.73 -5.87
CA PHE A 55 -10.02 -8.98 -4.72
C PHE A 55 -9.83 -9.74 -3.40
N VAL A 56 -9.19 -9.08 -2.42
CA VAL A 56 -8.94 -9.61 -1.08
C VAL A 56 -9.99 -9.06 -0.12
N GLU A 57 -10.76 -9.96 0.49
CA GLU A 57 -11.73 -9.61 1.52
C GLU A 57 -11.06 -9.16 2.84
N LYS A 58 -11.86 -8.59 3.75
CA LYS A 58 -11.45 -8.18 5.11
C LYS A 58 -10.60 -6.90 5.19
N GLY A 59 -10.50 -6.13 4.12
CA GLY A 59 -10.03 -4.75 4.20
C GLY A 59 -11.09 -3.80 4.81
N SER A 60 -10.76 -2.53 4.91
CA SER A 60 -11.68 -1.50 5.39
C SER A 60 -12.60 -0.95 4.27
N ILE A 61 -12.27 -1.22 3.01
CA ILE A 61 -13.02 -0.79 1.84
C ILE A 61 -13.90 -1.92 1.34
N ASP A 62 -15.20 -1.68 1.30
CA ASP A 62 -16.16 -2.64 0.78
C ASP A 62 -15.99 -2.87 -0.73
N LYS A 63 -16.20 -4.11 -1.18
CA LYS A 63 -16.15 -4.46 -2.59
C LYS A 63 -17.10 -3.60 -3.44
N ALA A 64 -18.26 -3.24 -2.88
CA ALA A 64 -19.26 -2.40 -3.55
C ALA A 64 -18.70 -1.03 -3.99
N TRP A 65 -17.75 -0.45 -3.24
CA TRP A 65 -17.07 0.78 -3.61
C TRP A 65 -16.27 0.63 -4.91
N PHE A 66 -15.55 -0.47 -5.06
CA PHE A 66 -14.80 -0.77 -6.28
C PHE A 66 -15.72 -1.10 -7.45
N ASP A 67 -16.81 -1.83 -7.18
CA ASP A 67 -17.79 -2.23 -8.19
C ASP A 67 -18.50 -1.02 -8.80
N GLU A 68 -18.89 -0.04 -7.98
CA GLU A 68 -19.51 1.22 -8.42
C GLU A 68 -18.58 2.06 -9.29
N LEU A 69 -17.28 2.04 -8.99
CA LEU A 69 -16.31 2.96 -9.59
C LEU A 69 -15.47 2.33 -10.71
N TYR A 70 -15.69 1.06 -11.03
CA TYR A 70 -14.83 0.36 -12.00
C TYR A 70 -14.84 1.04 -13.38
N GLU A 71 -16.01 1.44 -13.87
CA GLU A 71 -16.20 2.11 -15.17
C GLU A 71 -16.27 3.65 -15.06
N SER A 72 -16.12 4.21 -13.85
CA SER A 72 -16.21 5.65 -13.62
C SER A 72 -14.96 6.39 -14.10
N SER A 73 -15.06 7.70 -14.34
CA SER A 73 -13.88 8.52 -14.65
C SER A 73 -12.94 8.65 -13.45
N ASP A 74 -11.67 8.96 -13.71
CA ASP A 74 -10.68 9.14 -12.64
C ASP A 74 -11.02 10.27 -11.68
N ASP A 75 -11.69 11.34 -12.16
CA ASP A 75 -12.14 12.44 -11.31
C ASP A 75 -13.21 11.99 -10.31
N VAL A 76 -14.15 11.15 -10.74
CA VAL A 76 -15.17 10.58 -9.84
C VAL A 76 -14.52 9.66 -8.82
N VAL A 77 -13.55 8.85 -9.24
CA VAL A 77 -12.79 7.98 -8.31
C VAL A 77 -12.05 8.81 -7.27
N LYS A 78 -11.37 9.89 -7.67
CA LYS A 78 -10.68 10.80 -6.74
C LYS A 78 -11.65 11.43 -5.74
N ASP A 79 -12.79 11.92 -6.18
CA ASP A 79 -13.77 12.55 -5.30
C ASP A 79 -14.36 11.57 -4.29
N LYS A 80 -14.69 10.37 -4.71
CA LYS A 80 -15.15 9.29 -3.81
C LYS A 80 -14.03 8.81 -2.88
N ALA A 81 -12.79 8.79 -3.34
CA ALA A 81 -11.63 8.40 -2.53
C ALA A 81 -11.37 9.36 -1.35
N LYS A 82 -11.73 10.64 -1.45
CA LYS A 82 -11.60 11.61 -0.34
C LYS A 82 -12.35 11.18 0.93
N LEU A 83 -13.34 10.31 0.80
CA LEU A 83 -14.10 9.77 1.93
C LEU A 83 -13.36 8.60 2.61
N LEU A 84 -12.32 8.05 2.00
CA LEU A 84 -11.53 6.94 2.52
C LEU A 84 -10.36 7.47 3.35
N ILE A 85 -10.50 7.45 4.67
CA ILE A 85 -9.50 8.00 5.61
C ILE A 85 -8.14 7.29 5.47
N SER A 86 -8.15 5.97 5.22
CA SER A 86 -6.92 5.17 5.21
C SER A 86 -6.09 5.29 3.94
N VAL A 87 -6.72 5.43 2.76
CA VAL A 87 -6.05 5.32 1.46
C VAL A 87 -6.45 6.39 0.44
N GLY A 88 -7.34 7.31 0.79
CA GLY A 88 -7.83 8.31 -0.15
C GLY A 88 -6.72 9.20 -0.73
N ASP A 89 -5.78 9.62 0.10
CA ASP A 89 -4.59 10.36 -0.28
C ASP A 89 -3.67 9.57 -1.24
N LEU A 90 -3.61 8.25 -1.07
CA LEU A 90 -2.82 7.37 -1.92
C LEU A 90 -3.43 7.22 -3.31
N ILE A 91 -4.77 7.14 -3.41
CA ILE A 91 -5.48 7.07 -4.68
C ILE A 91 -5.28 8.37 -5.48
N ASP A 92 -5.31 9.52 -4.81
CA ASP A 92 -5.07 10.81 -5.45
C ASP A 92 -3.65 10.89 -6.03
N VAL A 93 -2.65 10.42 -5.30
CA VAL A 93 -1.26 10.29 -5.78
C VAL A 93 -1.18 9.35 -6.99
N ALA A 94 -1.84 8.19 -6.95
CA ALA A 94 -1.80 7.20 -8.02
C ALA A 94 -2.39 7.71 -9.35
N LEU A 95 -3.43 8.54 -9.27
CA LEU A 95 -4.16 9.08 -10.41
C LEU A 95 -3.67 10.48 -10.85
N SER A 96 -2.57 10.99 -10.29
CA SER A 96 -2.10 12.35 -10.58
C SER A 96 -1.48 12.49 -11.96
N ASP A 97 -0.67 11.51 -12.41
CA ASP A 97 0.02 11.50 -13.71
C ASP A 97 0.52 10.09 -14.10
N ALA A 98 1.29 10.02 -15.18
CA ALA A 98 1.82 8.76 -15.73
C ALA A 98 2.66 7.95 -14.72
N ASP A 99 3.43 8.64 -13.85
CA ASP A 99 4.29 8.02 -12.83
C ASP A 99 3.58 7.87 -11.47
N GLY A 100 2.30 8.22 -11.40
CA GLY A 100 1.50 8.20 -10.17
C GLY A 100 1.52 6.84 -9.47
N MET A 101 1.48 5.73 -10.21
CA MET A 101 1.56 4.38 -9.63
C MET A 101 2.90 4.11 -8.93
N VAL A 102 4.01 4.64 -9.44
CA VAL A 102 5.33 4.50 -8.79
C VAL A 102 5.36 5.29 -7.48
N ARG A 103 4.79 6.50 -7.50
CA ARG A 103 4.66 7.32 -6.28
C ARG A 103 3.69 6.73 -5.28
N PHE A 104 2.60 6.10 -5.74
CA PHE A 104 1.68 5.35 -4.90
C PHE A 104 2.41 4.26 -4.10
N GLU A 105 3.23 3.42 -4.76
CA GLU A 105 3.99 2.37 -4.07
C GLU A 105 4.95 2.95 -3.01
N THR A 106 5.60 4.06 -3.32
CA THR A 106 6.47 4.76 -2.37
C THR A 106 5.66 5.35 -1.21
N ALA A 107 4.51 5.95 -1.49
CA ALA A 107 3.64 6.53 -0.47
C ALA A 107 3.02 5.46 0.45
N VAL A 108 2.68 4.28 -0.08
CA VAL A 108 2.24 3.12 0.71
C VAL A 108 3.33 2.70 1.70
N ASP A 109 4.56 2.49 1.23
CA ASP A 109 5.68 2.09 2.08
C ASP A 109 5.95 3.17 3.17
N ASN A 110 5.87 4.46 2.83
CA ASN A 110 6.02 5.56 3.78
C ASN A 110 4.89 5.59 4.82
N LYS A 111 3.66 5.32 4.40
CA LYS A 111 2.50 5.27 5.31
C LYS A 111 2.61 4.12 6.31
N ILE A 112 3.08 2.94 5.86
CA ILE A 112 3.40 1.80 6.75
C ILE A 112 4.52 2.18 7.72
N THR A 113 5.60 2.80 7.23
CA THR A 113 6.71 3.27 8.07
C THR A 113 6.21 4.24 9.13
N LYS A 114 5.36 5.22 8.75
CA LYS A 114 4.78 6.18 9.67
C LYS A 114 3.91 5.50 10.75
N LEU A 115 3.05 4.56 10.35
CA LEU A 115 2.20 3.82 11.30
C LEU A 115 3.04 3.18 12.42
N PHE A 116 4.16 2.54 12.08
CA PHE A 116 5.03 1.94 13.09
C PHE A 116 5.89 2.98 13.84
N LYS A 117 6.27 4.10 13.20
CA LYS A 117 6.93 5.22 13.90
C LYS A 117 6.06 5.81 14.99
N ASP A 118 4.79 6.03 14.70
CA ASP A 118 3.83 6.60 15.65
C ASP A 118 3.63 5.69 16.88
N ASN A 119 3.89 4.38 16.72
CA ASN A 119 3.78 3.37 17.79
C ASN A 119 5.14 2.91 18.35
N LYS A 120 6.26 3.57 18.02
CA LYS A 120 7.61 3.07 18.34
C LYS A 120 7.94 3.07 19.84
N TYR A 121 7.23 3.84 20.64
CA TYR A 121 7.41 3.93 22.09
C TYR A 121 6.39 3.16 22.90
N ASP A 122 5.47 2.44 22.25
CA ASP A 122 4.51 1.59 22.95
C ASP A 122 5.19 0.30 23.42
N MET A 123 5.63 0.32 24.69
CA MET A 123 6.35 -0.82 25.31
C MET A 123 5.47 -2.04 25.56
N PHE A 124 4.14 -1.89 25.48
CA PHE A 124 3.17 -2.98 25.64
C PHE A 124 2.72 -3.60 24.33
N SER A 125 3.25 -3.10 23.22
CA SER A 125 2.95 -3.54 21.86
C SER A 125 4.16 -4.23 21.22
N VAL A 126 3.89 -5.09 20.23
CA VAL A 126 4.92 -5.62 19.33
C VAL A 126 5.31 -4.64 18.22
N ALA A 127 4.62 -3.50 18.14
CA ALA A 127 4.83 -2.49 17.09
C ALA A 127 6.30 -2.01 16.96
N PRO A 128 7.05 -1.74 18.06
CA PRO A 128 8.46 -1.36 17.94
C PRO A 128 9.33 -2.42 17.27
N ILE A 129 9.10 -3.71 17.57
CA ILE A 129 9.87 -4.83 17.01
C ILE A 129 9.54 -4.98 15.52
N VAL A 130 8.26 -4.95 15.18
CA VAL A 130 7.79 -5.06 13.79
C VAL A 130 8.22 -3.84 12.98
N GLY A 131 8.13 -2.63 13.56
CA GLY A 131 8.60 -1.39 12.94
C GLY A 131 10.10 -1.41 12.66
N TYR A 132 10.92 -1.90 13.60
CA TYR A 132 12.35 -2.09 13.38
C TYR A 132 12.61 -3.05 12.21
N TYR A 133 11.90 -4.17 12.14
CA TYR A 133 12.04 -5.13 11.03
C TYR A 133 11.70 -4.49 9.67
N PHE A 134 10.58 -3.78 9.57
CA PHE A 134 10.21 -3.06 8.35
C PHE A 134 11.20 -1.95 8.00
N GLY A 135 11.71 -1.23 9.02
CA GLY A 135 12.76 -0.25 8.83
C GLY A 135 14.02 -0.84 8.20
N ARG A 136 14.48 -1.99 8.70
CA ARG A 136 15.64 -2.69 8.11
C ARG A 136 15.38 -3.16 6.68
N LEU A 137 14.17 -3.65 6.38
CA LEU A 137 13.80 -4.01 5.00
C LEU A 137 13.82 -2.79 4.08
N THR A 138 13.32 -1.66 4.54
CA THR A 138 13.29 -0.39 3.78
C THR A 138 14.72 0.11 3.51
N GLU A 139 15.61 0.06 4.49
CA GLU A 139 17.04 0.39 4.32
C GLU A 139 17.69 -0.51 3.26
N ILE A 140 17.46 -1.81 3.30
CA ILE A 140 18.00 -2.75 2.31
C ILE A 140 17.46 -2.42 0.91
N LYS A 141 16.16 -2.12 0.78
CA LYS A 141 15.56 -1.69 -0.49
C LYS A 141 16.21 -0.40 -1.00
N ALA A 142 16.43 0.58 -0.12
CA ALA A 142 17.06 1.87 -0.47
C ALA A 142 18.51 1.66 -0.96
N VAL A 143 19.31 0.85 -0.27
CA VAL A 143 20.69 0.54 -0.69
C VAL A 143 20.68 -0.16 -2.05
N LYS A 144 19.83 -1.17 -2.25
CA LYS A 144 19.70 -1.86 -3.54
C LYS A 144 19.30 -0.90 -4.66
N LEU A 145 18.37 0.02 -4.40
CA LEU A 145 17.94 1.03 -5.36
C LEU A 145 19.09 1.96 -5.75
N ILE A 146 19.84 2.48 -4.78
CA ILE A 146 20.99 3.36 -5.01
C ILE A 146 22.07 2.64 -5.82
N VAL A 147 22.45 1.43 -5.42
CA VAL A 147 23.45 0.63 -6.13
C VAL A 147 23.03 0.36 -7.57
N SER A 148 21.77 -0.01 -7.79
CA SER A 148 21.23 -0.23 -9.13
C SER A 148 21.21 1.06 -9.95
N ALA A 149 20.84 2.19 -9.34
CA ALA A 149 20.81 3.48 -10.01
C ALA A 149 22.21 3.93 -10.46
N VAL A 150 23.21 3.78 -9.59
CA VAL A 150 24.62 4.10 -9.91
C VAL A 150 25.13 3.19 -11.03
N LYS A 151 24.88 1.86 -10.92
CA LYS A 151 25.33 0.89 -11.93
C LYS A 151 24.72 1.13 -13.32
N ASN A 152 23.47 1.60 -13.39
CA ASN A 152 22.74 1.81 -14.63
C ASN A 152 22.70 3.30 -15.05
N ASN A 153 23.44 4.20 -14.41
CA ASN A 153 23.45 5.63 -14.68
C ASN A 153 22.03 6.25 -14.75
N LEU A 154 21.15 5.86 -13.80
CA LEU A 154 19.80 6.39 -13.74
C LEU A 154 19.78 7.85 -13.29
N ASP A 155 18.77 8.59 -13.76
CA ASP A 155 18.59 9.98 -13.36
C ASP A 155 18.36 10.11 -11.85
N LYS A 156 19.03 11.11 -11.25
CA LYS A 156 18.93 11.40 -9.81
C LYS A 156 17.52 11.81 -9.37
N ASN A 157 16.74 12.44 -10.26
CA ASN A 157 15.37 12.83 -9.94
C ASN A 157 14.46 11.59 -9.84
N LEU A 158 14.63 10.63 -10.75
CA LEU A 158 13.92 9.35 -10.69
C LEU A 158 14.29 8.56 -9.43
N LEU A 159 15.56 8.60 -9.05
CA LEU A 159 16.03 7.98 -7.79
C LEU A 159 15.34 8.60 -6.56
N ARG A 160 15.28 9.94 -6.49
CA ARG A 160 14.63 10.66 -5.39
C ARG A 160 13.15 10.32 -5.27
N GLN A 161 12.41 10.20 -6.37
CA GLN A 161 10.99 9.84 -6.37
C GLN A 161 10.73 8.42 -5.83
N ARG A 162 11.72 7.54 -5.95
CA ARG A 162 11.62 6.13 -5.50
C ARG A 162 12.24 5.90 -4.12
N THR A 163 12.87 6.92 -3.54
CA THR A 163 13.46 6.81 -2.20
C THR A 163 12.35 6.87 -1.15
N ARG A 164 12.40 5.95 -0.21
CA ARG A 164 11.44 5.82 0.89
C ARG A 164 11.96 6.47 2.14
N GLU A 165 11.05 6.86 3.03
CA GLU A 165 11.41 7.35 4.36
C GLU A 165 12.04 6.23 5.19
N LEU A 166 13.07 6.57 5.95
CA LEU A 166 13.71 5.64 6.88
C LEU A 166 12.95 5.59 8.20
N TYR A 167 13.01 4.46 8.88
CA TYR A 167 12.31 4.23 10.17
C TYR A 167 12.97 4.98 11.34
N ALA A 168 14.25 5.29 11.29
CA ALA A 168 15.01 5.94 12.36
C ALA A 168 14.54 7.36 12.65
#